data_9879ccf9343943ace7c0c837351dd14a
#
_entry.id   9879ccf9343943ace7c0c837351dd14a
#
_cell.length_a   1.000
_cell.length_b   1.000
_cell.length_c   1.000
_cell.angle_alpha   90.00
_cell.angle_beta   90.00
_cell.angle_gamma   90.00
#
_symmetry.space_group_name_H-M   'P 1'
#
loop_
_entity.id
_entity.type
_entity.pdbx_description
1 polymer ?
#
loop_
_entity_poly.entity_id
_entity_poly.type
_entity_poly.pdbx_seq_one_letter_code
_entity_poly.pdbx_strand_id
1 'polypeptide(L)'
;ETKRNRHSAAKPKCKRLALPLDLNEMPDEGTRVVAQYASGLVKLPTSIRNAKDYKACGDYFRQYLDRHPYWVSLQAETEGLIPYSLRHGYAWRGAKYYDRSIPIRDLAALMGHSVKTHMKHYGKWTDDEGLMASVQAITKHNEKLTTGVSCSSLPDQKALAGS
;
A
#
# COMPACT_ATOMS: atom_id res chain seq x y z
N GLU A 1 -18.74 18.21 31.87
CA GLU A 1 -18.12 19.00 30.79
C GLU A 1 -18.00 18.10 29.54
N THR A 2 -18.94 18.28 28.62
CA THR A 2 -18.94 17.61 27.31
C THR A 2 -17.78 18.15 26.47
N LYS A 3 -16.78 17.34 26.19
CA LYS A 3 -15.73 17.64 25.21
C LYS A 3 -16.40 17.93 23.87
N ARG A 4 -16.54 19.20 23.51
CA ARG A 4 -16.92 19.63 22.17
C ARG A 4 -15.80 19.16 21.22
N ASN A 5 -16.06 18.11 20.43
CA ASN A 5 -15.25 17.79 19.28
C ASN A 5 -15.20 19.04 18.38
N ARG A 6 -14.08 19.76 18.41
CA ARG A 6 -13.81 20.79 17.41
C ARG A 6 -13.69 20.05 16.08
N HIS A 7 -14.77 20.07 15.32
CA HIS A 7 -14.67 19.79 13.90
C HIS A 7 -13.81 20.90 13.31
N SER A 8 -12.49 20.66 13.24
CA SER A 8 -11.66 21.44 12.35
C SER A 8 -12.30 21.29 10.97
N ALA A 9 -12.62 22.42 10.33
CA ALA A 9 -13.13 22.43 8.96
C ALA A 9 -12.23 21.52 8.13
N ALA A 10 -12.72 20.31 7.84
CA ALA A 10 -11.90 19.30 7.20
C ALA A 10 -11.59 19.84 5.82
N LYS A 11 -10.31 20.13 5.57
CA LYS A 11 -9.84 20.44 4.21
C LYS A 11 -10.45 19.42 3.26
N PRO A 12 -11.00 19.84 2.11
CA PRO A 12 -11.56 18.91 1.15
C PRO A 12 -10.50 17.83 0.87
N LYS A 13 -10.90 16.57 1.09
CA LYS A 13 -9.98 15.45 0.90
C LYS A 13 -9.63 15.38 -0.58
N CYS A 14 -8.37 15.51 -0.91
CA CYS A 14 -7.89 15.34 -2.28
C CYS A 14 -8.34 13.98 -2.83
N LYS A 15 -8.69 13.95 -4.12
CA LYS A 15 -8.89 12.69 -4.84
C LYS A 15 -7.63 11.83 -4.69
N ARG A 16 -7.79 10.56 -4.41
CA ARG A 16 -6.69 9.62 -4.24
C ARG A 16 -6.63 8.70 -5.43
N LEU A 17 -5.42 8.23 -5.72
CA LEU A 17 -5.23 7.15 -6.67
C LEU A 17 -5.87 5.88 -6.09
N ALA A 18 -6.73 5.23 -6.85
CA ALA A 18 -7.20 3.88 -6.58
C ALA A 18 -6.24 2.91 -7.30
N LEU A 19 -5.27 2.39 -6.57
CA LEU A 19 -4.33 1.40 -7.07
C LEU A 19 -4.81 0.02 -6.62
N PRO A 20 -5.23 -0.86 -7.52
CA PRO A 20 -5.46 -2.25 -7.18
C PRO A 20 -4.13 -2.94 -6.87
N LEU A 21 -4.14 -3.82 -5.87
CA LEU A 21 -3.02 -4.69 -5.55
C LEU A 21 -3.43 -6.10 -5.95
N ASP A 22 -3.16 -6.45 -7.19
CA ASP A 22 -3.57 -7.71 -7.79
C ASP A 22 -2.83 -8.90 -7.17
N LEU A 23 -3.44 -10.06 -7.18
CA LEU A 23 -2.81 -11.31 -6.77
C LEU A 23 -1.90 -11.82 -7.90
N ASN A 24 -0.79 -12.46 -7.56
CA ASN A 24 0.11 -13.05 -8.55
C ASN A 24 -0.58 -14.13 -9.39
N GLU A 25 -1.55 -14.83 -8.78
CA GLU A 25 -2.37 -15.85 -9.44
C GLU A 25 -3.46 -15.27 -10.34
N MET A 26 -3.80 -13.99 -10.15
CA MET A 26 -4.84 -13.27 -10.90
C MET A 26 -4.32 -11.88 -11.31
N PRO A 27 -3.29 -11.82 -12.16
CA PRO A 27 -2.70 -10.56 -12.59
C PRO A 27 -3.73 -9.73 -13.35
N ASP A 28 -3.65 -8.42 -13.19
CA ASP A 28 -4.49 -7.41 -13.86
C ASP A 28 -6.00 -7.46 -13.56
N GLU A 29 -6.47 -8.37 -12.68
CA GLU A 29 -7.90 -8.51 -12.38
C GLU A 29 -8.47 -7.23 -11.74
N GLY A 30 -7.82 -6.67 -10.75
CA GLY A 30 -8.25 -5.44 -10.09
C GLY A 30 -8.14 -4.23 -11.03
N THR A 31 -7.08 -4.17 -11.84
CA THR A 31 -6.90 -3.14 -12.87
C THR A 31 -8.04 -3.21 -13.88
N ARG A 32 -8.44 -4.41 -14.32
CA ARG A 32 -9.57 -4.64 -15.21
C ARG A 32 -10.89 -4.18 -14.59
N VAL A 33 -11.14 -4.52 -13.32
CA VAL A 33 -12.36 -4.10 -12.60
C VAL A 33 -12.42 -2.57 -12.47
N VAL A 34 -11.31 -1.92 -12.13
CA VAL A 34 -11.24 -0.46 -12.05
C VAL A 34 -11.50 0.19 -13.42
N ALA A 35 -10.94 -0.35 -14.49
CA ALA A 35 -11.19 0.13 -15.86
C ALA A 35 -12.65 -0.04 -16.28
N GLN A 36 -13.28 -1.17 -15.97
CA GLN A 36 -14.70 -1.41 -16.23
C GLN A 36 -15.61 -0.46 -15.45
N TYR A 37 -15.25 -0.16 -14.20
CA TYR A 37 -15.97 0.84 -13.41
C TYR A 37 -15.80 2.25 -14.01
N ALA A 38 -14.59 2.63 -14.40
CA ALA A 38 -14.31 3.93 -14.99
C ALA A 38 -15.03 4.13 -16.33
N SER A 39 -15.18 3.08 -17.13
CA SER A 39 -15.92 3.09 -18.39
C SER A 39 -17.45 3.01 -18.22
N GLY A 40 -17.94 2.80 -16.98
CA GLY A 40 -19.36 2.67 -16.68
C GLY A 40 -19.98 1.30 -17.00
N LEU A 41 -19.18 0.32 -17.43
CA LEU A 41 -19.62 -1.07 -17.65
C LEU A 41 -20.05 -1.74 -16.35
N VAL A 42 -19.31 -1.48 -15.27
CA VAL A 42 -19.64 -1.93 -13.92
C VAL A 42 -20.10 -0.74 -13.09
N LYS A 43 -21.19 -0.89 -12.36
CA LYS A 43 -21.74 0.17 -11.49
C LYS A 43 -21.86 -0.36 -10.07
N LEU A 44 -21.49 0.46 -9.11
CA LEU A 44 -21.80 0.17 -7.72
C LEU A 44 -23.32 0.12 -7.48
N PRO A 45 -23.79 -0.68 -6.52
CA PRO A 45 -25.19 -0.69 -6.11
C PRO A 45 -25.72 0.72 -5.85
N THR A 46 -26.96 0.99 -6.24
CA THR A 46 -27.56 2.33 -6.14
C THR A 46 -27.55 2.87 -4.71
N SER A 47 -27.75 2.00 -3.71
CA SER A 47 -27.69 2.37 -2.29
C SER A 47 -26.32 2.92 -1.88
N ILE A 48 -25.24 2.28 -2.35
CA ILE A 48 -23.87 2.73 -2.07
C ILE A 48 -23.58 4.04 -2.81
N ARG A 49 -23.96 4.10 -4.08
CA ARG A 49 -23.70 5.25 -4.95
C ARG A 49 -24.43 6.51 -4.51
N ASN A 50 -25.65 6.38 -3.99
CA ASN A 50 -26.51 7.47 -3.52
C ASN A 50 -26.47 7.62 -1.98
N ALA A 51 -25.49 7.07 -1.30
CA ALA A 51 -25.36 7.20 0.14
C ALA A 51 -25.17 8.67 0.53
N LYS A 52 -25.93 9.12 1.52
CA LYS A 52 -25.91 10.52 2.00
C LYS A 52 -24.58 10.96 2.59
N ASP A 53 -23.83 10.03 3.16
CA ASP A 53 -22.53 10.27 3.77
C ASP A 53 -21.67 9.00 3.77
N TYR A 54 -20.41 9.13 4.22
CA TYR A 54 -19.47 7.99 4.25
C TYR A 54 -19.88 6.88 5.23
N LYS A 55 -20.59 7.22 6.31
CA LYS A 55 -21.08 6.22 7.26
C LYS A 55 -22.16 5.38 6.60
N ALA A 56 -23.16 6.01 6.01
CA ALA A 56 -24.20 5.32 5.25
C ALA A 56 -23.62 4.47 4.11
N CYS A 57 -22.61 4.97 3.39
CA CYS A 57 -21.90 4.21 2.38
C CYS A 57 -21.27 2.93 2.95
N GLY A 58 -20.61 3.03 4.10
CA GLY A 58 -20.01 1.88 4.79
C GLY A 58 -21.05 0.88 5.27
N ASP A 59 -22.19 1.37 5.81
CA ASP A 59 -23.30 0.51 6.27
C ASP A 59 -23.96 -0.24 5.10
N TYR A 60 -24.18 0.41 3.95
CA TYR A 60 -24.71 -0.23 2.76
C TYR A 60 -23.72 -1.24 2.17
N PHE A 61 -22.42 -0.92 2.19
CA PHE A 61 -21.40 -1.86 1.72
C PHE A 61 -21.36 -3.12 2.60
N ARG A 62 -21.43 -2.96 3.93
CA ARG A 62 -21.50 -4.09 4.84
C ARG A 62 -22.74 -4.94 4.55
N GLN A 63 -23.94 -4.33 4.46
CA GLN A 63 -25.17 -5.04 4.13
C GLN A 63 -25.11 -5.76 2.79
N TYR A 64 -24.41 -5.21 1.81
CA TYR A 64 -24.17 -5.87 0.54
C TYR A 64 -23.32 -7.14 0.72
N LEU A 65 -22.21 -7.04 1.45
CA LEU A 65 -21.34 -8.18 1.74
C LEU A 65 -22.08 -9.26 2.55
N ASP A 66 -22.84 -8.88 3.58
CA ASP A 66 -23.58 -9.81 4.45
C ASP A 66 -24.61 -10.66 3.65
N ARG A 67 -24.99 -10.23 2.46
CA ARG A 67 -25.87 -10.96 1.54
C ARG A 67 -25.14 -11.69 0.43
N HIS A 68 -23.82 -11.50 0.29
CA HIS A 68 -23.04 -12.09 -0.77
C HIS A 68 -22.59 -13.50 -0.38
N PRO A 69 -23.01 -14.57 -1.10
CA PRO A 69 -22.76 -15.94 -0.68
C PRO A 69 -21.29 -16.27 -0.43
N TYR A 70 -20.40 -15.78 -1.31
CA TYR A 70 -18.95 -15.96 -1.15
C TYR A 70 -18.41 -15.30 0.14
N TRP A 71 -18.88 -14.10 0.48
CA TRP A 71 -18.47 -13.42 1.71
C TRP A 71 -18.94 -14.16 2.95
N VAL A 72 -20.19 -14.65 2.94
CA VAL A 72 -20.77 -15.45 4.03
C VAL A 72 -19.98 -16.76 4.23
N SER A 73 -19.60 -17.44 3.14
CA SER A 73 -18.74 -18.62 3.20
C SER A 73 -17.39 -18.32 3.84
N LEU A 74 -16.73 -17.25 3.40
CA LEU A 74 -15.44 -16.82 3.97
C LEU A 74 -15.53 -16.49 5.47
N GLN A 75 -16.64 -15.87 5.91
CA GLN A 75 -16.85 -15.58 7.33
C GLN A 75 -17.07 -16.85 8.17
N ALA A 76 -17.69 -17.87 7.59
CA ALA A 76 -17.85 -19.17 8.25
C ALA A 76 -16.51 -19.91 8.44
N GLU A 77 -15.59 -19.74 7.51
CA GLU A 77 -14.26 -20.35 7.53
C GLU A 77 -13.22 -19.54 8.33
N THR A 78 -13.43 -18.23 8.48
CA THR A 78 -12.45 -17.32 9.06
C THR A 78 -13.07 -16.55 10.23
N GLU A 79 -12.77 -16.95 11.45
CA GLU A 79 -13.24 -16.26 12.65
C GLU A 79 -12.76 -14.80 12.66
N GLY A 80 -13.66 -13.89 13.00
CA GLY A 80 -13.36 -12.46 13.12
C GLY A 80 -13.22 -11.71 11.79
N LEU A 81 -13.57 -12.34 10.66
CA LEU A 81 -13.55 -11.66 9.36
C LEU A 81 -14.68 -10.63 9.29
N ILE A 82 -14.30 -9.38 9.12
CA ILE A 82 -15.21 -8.23 8.98
C ILE A 82 -14.84 -7.42 7.73
N PRO A 83 -15.73 -6.55 7.19
CA PRO A 83 -15.41 -5.75 6.01
C PRO A 83 -14.13 -4.91 6.15
N TYR A 84 -13.79 -4.48 7.38
CA TYR A 84 -12.54 -3.76 7.63
C TYR A 84 -11.29 -4.63 7.45
N SER A 85 -11.41 -5.95 7.52
CA SER A 85 -10.32 -6.90 7.25
C SER A 85 -9.79 -6.76 5.82
N LEU A 86 -10.62 -6.36 4.85
CA LEU A 86 -10.19 -6.07 3.48
C LEU A 86 -9.13 -4.95 3.45
N ARG A 87 -9.27 -3.96 4.32
CA ARG A 87 -8.29 -2.88 4.44
C ARG A 87 -6.98 -3.37 5.06
N HIS A 88 -7.05 -4.29 6.02
CA HIS A 88 -5.85 -4.96 6.56
C HIS A 88 -5.16 -5.79 5.48
N GLY A 89 -5.93 -6.55 4.69
CA GLY A 89 -5.40 -7.31 3.55
C GLY A 89 -4.68 -6.43 2.53
N TYR A 90 -5.20 -5.24 2.24
CA TYR A 90 -4.54 -4.28 1.37
C TYR A 90 -3.19 -3.82 1.94
N ALA A 91 -3.15 -3.47 3.23
CA ALA A 91 -1.90 -3.07 3.89
C ALA A 91 -0.86 -4.21 3.90
N TRP A 92 -1.30 -5.43 4.19
CA TRP A 92 -0.43 -6.61 4.19
C TRP A 92 0.12 -6.90 2.79
N ARG A 93 -0.72 -6.88 1.75
CA ARG A 93 -0.26 -7.07 0.36
C ARG A 93 0.80 -6.06 -0.03
N GLY A 94 0.56 -4.78 0.22
CA GLY A 94 1.53 -3.74 -0.11
C GLY A 94 2.85 -3.86 0.64
N ALA A 95 2.82 -4.42 1.86
CA ALA A 95 4.01 -4.56 2.70
C ALA A 95 4.79 -5.85 2.47
N LYS A 96 4.10 -6.97 2.16
CA LYS A 96 4.70 -8.32 2.27
C LYS A 96 4.43 -9.28 1.11
N TYR A 97 3.39 -9.05 0.33
CA TYR A 97 2.95 -10.06 -0.65
C TYR A 97 3.80 -10.08 -1.92
N TYR A 98 4.30 -8.92 -2.33
CA TYR A 98 5.10 -8.80 -3.55
C TYR A 98 6.60 -8.91 -3.24
N ASP A 99 7.40 -9.37 -4.20
CA ASP A 99 8.86 -9.44 -4.09
C ASP A 99 9.48 -8.08 -3.75
N ARG A 100 8.83 -7.00 -4.21
CA ARG A 100 9.20 -5.64 -3.86
C ARG A 100 8.05 -4.96 -3.12
N SER A 101 8.23 -4.74 -1.83
CA SER A 101 7.26 -4.03 -1.01
C SER A 101 7.05 -2.58 -1.46
N ILE A 102 5.81 -2.10 -1.32
CA ILE A 102 5.52 -0.67 -1.52
C ILE A 102 6.11 0.11 -0.33
N PRO A 103 6.89 1.19 -0.58
CA PRO A 103 7.41 2.03 0.49
C PRO A 103 6.28 2.48 1.43
N ILE A 104 6.54 2.43 2.74
CA ILE A 104 5.52 2.68 3.77
C ILE A 104 4.84 4.05 3.63
N ARG A 105 5.58 5.05 3.15
CA ARG A 105 5.05 6.39 2.89
C ARG A 105 3.98 6.37 1.80
N ASP A 106 4.25 5.65 0.72
CA ASP A 106 3.38 5.56 -0.45
C ASP A 106 2.16 4.68 -0.14
N LEU A 107 2.36 3.57 0.58
CA LEU A 107 1.28 2.71 1.03
C LEU A 107 0.33 3.47 1.99
N ALA A 108 0.87 4.25 2.93
CA ALA A 108 0.07 5.10 3.80
C ALA A 108 -0.73 6.15 3.00
N ALA A 109 -0.12 6.78 1.99
CA ALA A 109 -0.78 7.74 1.10
C ALA A 109 -1.91 7.09 0.30
N LEU A 110 -1.68 5.93 -0.31
CA LEU A 110 -2.71 5.14 -1.01
C LEU A 110 -3.87 4.79 -0.09
N MET A 111 -3.59 4.39 1.15
CA MET A 111 -4.60 4.10 2.16
C MET A 111 -5.24 5.35 2.78
N GLY A 112 -4.69 6.52 2.53
CA GLY A 112 -5.23 7.83 2.92
C GLY A 112 -5.10 8.18 4.39
N HIS A 113 -4.00 7.82 4.98
CA HIS A 113 -3.64 8.24 6.34
C HIS A 113 -2.15 8.61 6.43
N SER A 114 -1.75 9.18 7.54
CA SER A 114 -0.34 9.52 7.77
C SER A 114 0.51 8.27 8.02
N VAL A 115 1.82 8.35 7.78
CA VAL A 115 2.77 7.28 8.14
C VAL A 115 2.66 6.92 9.62
N LYS A 116 2.51 7.90 10.51
CA LYS A 116 2.30 7.66 11.96
C LYS A 116 1.07 6.79 12.23
N THR A 117 -0.04 7.08 11.55
CA THR A 117 -1.28 6.28 11.66
C THR A 117 -1.08 4.88 11.07
N HIS A 118 -0.35 4.79 9.95
CA HIS A 118 -0.04 3.51 9.33
C HIS A 118 0.77 2.62 10.27
N MET A 119 1.86 3.14 10.82
CA MET A 119 2.70 2.41 11.78
C MET A 119 1.93 1.95 13.02
N LYS A 120 1.05 2.80 13.55
CA LYS A 120 0.22 2.45 14.72
C LYS A 120 -0.68 1.23 14.48
N HIS A 121 -1.28 1.10 13.28
CA HIS A 121 -2.30 0.08 12.99
C HIS A 121 -1.77 -1.10 12.18
N TYR A 122 -0.72 -0.90 11.41
CA TYR A 122 -0.20 -1.88 10.44
C TYR A 122 1.30 -2.16 10.62
N GLY A 123 1.97 -1.50 11.59
CA GLY A 123 3.41 -1.64 11.83
C GLY A 123 3.85 -3.06 12.22
N LYS A 124 2.93 -3.89 12.69
CA LYS A 124 3.21 -5.31 12.99
C LYS A 124 3.66 -6.13 11.77
N TRP A 125 3.48 -5.62 10.57
CA TRP A 125 3.95 -6.24 9.33
C TRP A 125 5.25 -5.64 8.79
N THR A 126 5.75 -4.58 9.40
CA THR A 126 7.10 -4.05 9.21
C THR A 126 8.02 -4.72 10.24
N ASP A 127 8.50 -5.90 9.92
CA ASP A 127 9.37 -6.68 10.79
C ASP A 127 10.84 -6.54 10.38
N ASP A 128 11.70 -7.09 11.23
CA ASP A 128 13.16 -7.02 11.08
C ASP A 128 13.67 -7.78 9.84
N GLU A 129 12.93 -8.77 9.33
CA GLU A 129 13.32 -9.53 8.13
C GLU A 129 13.37 -8.64 6.88
N GLY A 130 12.37 -7.76 6.70
CA GLY A 130 12.36 -6.77 5.61
C GLY A 130 13.50 -5.76 5.73
N LEU A 131 13.85 -5.36 6.96
CA LEU A 131 15.00 -4.50 7.23
C LEU A 131 16.30 -5.20 6.88
N MET A 132 16.50 -6.43 7.34
CA MET A 132 17.69 -7.23 7.05
C MET A 132 17.86 -7.50 5.56
N ALA A 133 16.79 -7.82 4.84
CA ALA A 133 16.82 -7.98 3.38
C ALA A 133 17.23 -6.68 2.67
N SER A 134 16.72 -5.54 3.12
CA SER A 134 17.09 -4.22 2.58
C SER A 134 18.55 -3.89 2.83
N VAL A 135 19.05 -4.14 4.05
CA VAL A 135 20.47 -3.95 4.40
C VAL A 135 21.36 -4.83 3.54
N GLN A 136 21.03 -6.12 3.39
CA GLN A 136 21.79 -7.05 2.54
C GLN A 136 21.80 -6.63 1.07
N ALA A 137 20.68 -6.14 0.55
CA ALA A 137 20.60 -5.63 -0.82
C ALA A 137 21.53 -4.42 -1.06
N ILE A 138 21.57 -3.49 -0.09
CA ILE A 138 22.46 -2.30 -0.12
C ILE A 138 23.91 -2.75 -0.04
N THR A 139 24.24 -3.68 0.86
CA THR A 139 25.61 -4.19 1.04
C THR A 139 26.11 -4.87 -0.24
N LYS A 140 25.31 -5.76 -0.84
CA LYS A 140 25.65 -6.41 -2.13
C LYS A 140 25.81 -5.40 -3.26
N HIS A 141 25.04 -4.34 -3.27
CA HIS A 141 25.17 -3.28 -4.28
C HIS A 141 26.50 -2.53 -4.12
N ASN A 142 26.87 -2.18 -2.89
CA ASN A 142 28.13 -1.51 -2.60
C ASN A 142 29.36 -2.39 -2.90
N GLU A 143 29.31 -3.69 -2.62
CA GLU A 143 30.36 -4.64 -2.99
C GLU A 143 30.57 -4.69 -4.50
N LYS A 144 29.51 -4.68 -5.30
CA LYS A 144 29.61 -4.63 -6.77
C LYS A 144 30.23 -3.33 -7.28
N LEU A 145 29.99 -2.20 -6.61
CA LEU A 145 30.60 -0.92 -6.96
C LEU A 145 32.10 -0.90 -6.62
N THR A 146 32.49 -1.50 -5.48
CA THR A 146 33.92 -1.55 -5.05
C THR A 146 34.72 -2.54 -5.88
N THR A 147 34.17 -3.65 -6.31
CA THR A 147 34.85 -4.62 -7.19
C THR A 147 34.91 -4.16 -8.66
N GLY A 148 34.06 -3.22 -9.06
CA GLY A 148 34.08 -2.63 -10.42
C GLY A 148 35.09 -1.48 -10.61
N VAL A 149 35.67 -0.95 -9.53
CA VAL A 149 36.76 0.03 -9.60
C VAL A 149 38.10 -0.74 -9.64
N SER A 150 38.37 -1.36 -10.77
CA SER A 150 39.73 -1.79 -11.12
C SER A 150 40.59 -0.53 -11.20
N CYS A 151 41.60 -0.47 -10.37
CA CYS A 151 42.61 0.58 -10.31
C CYS A 151 43.36 0.63 -11.66
N SER A 152 42.85 1.38 -12.63
CA SER A 152 43.58 1.72 -13.85
C SER A 152 44.35 3.02 -13.58
N SER A 153 45.64 2.84 -13.26
CA SER A 153 46.76 3.76 -13.52
C SER A 153 46.54 5.26 -13.17
N LEU A 154 47.06 5.61 -11.99
CA LEU A 154 47.56 6.97 -11.76
C LEU A 154 48.67 7.28 -12.80
N PRO A 155 48.61 8.38 -13.56
CA PRO A 155 49.72 8.77 -14.38
C PRO A 155 50.89 9.20 -13.51
N ASP A 156 52.07 8.64 -13.80
CA ASP A 156 53.38 8.94 -13.21
C ASP A 156 53.61 10.46 -13.13
N GLN A 157 53.62 11.01 -11.94
CA GLN A 157 54.22 12.33 -11.68
C GLN A 157 55.76 12.20 -11.64
N LYS A 158 56.38 12.07 -12.80
CA LYS A 158 57.78 12.27 -12.96
C LYS A 158 58.05 13.05 -14.28
N ALA A 159 57.95 14.37 -14.23
CA ALA A 159 58.63 15.26 -15.13
C ALA A 159 58.32 16.72 -14.80
N LEU A 160 58.82 17.25 -13.71
CA LEU A 160 59.03 18.69 -13.48
C LEU A 160 60.10 18.88 -12.38
N ALA A 161 61.31 18.45 -12.69
CA ALA A 161 62.53 18.90 -12.01
C ALA A 161 63.64 19.00 -13.06
N GLY A 162 63.86 20.21 -13.56
CA GLY A 162 65.00 20.47 -14.43
C GLY A 162 64.73 21.63 -15.37
N SER A 163 64.91 22.85 -14.94
CA SER A 163 65.67 23.94 -15.51
C SER A 163 65.33 25.25 -14.83
#